data_9af327e8007d1c6e283b3ab7a3250db2
#
_entry.id   9af327e8007d1c6e283b3ab7a3250db2
#
_cell.length_a   1.000
_cell.length_b   1.000
_cell.length_c   1.000
_cell.angle_alpha   90.00
_cell.angle_beta   90.00
_cell.angle_gamma   90.00
#
_symmetry.space_group_name_H-M   'P 1'
#
loop_
_entity.id
_entity.type
_entity.pdbx_description
1 polymer ?
#
loop_
_entity_poly.entity_id
_entity_poly.type
_entity_poly.pdbx_seq_one_letter_code
_entity_poly.pdbx_strand_id
1 'polypeptide(L)'
;MILLDDAFQHRYVKPSLSIVLTEYNRPFYNDRLLPLGRLRESVQSVRNRADFVIVTKCPDSITPLDLLLFKKNLDLFPYQKLFFSKFNYGSLAPVFPDASRYIPVLDVLTGKDTILTITGIANPLPLIKFLKSFDAVVKIMQYPDHHVFSRDDICDIEKTFSARHGRYKFIMTTEKDAVRIANNPYFPTELKQHIFYQPVNVEFIQSGKEDFDIELRSAVAHKK
;
A
#
# COMPACT_ATOMS: atom_id res chain seq x y z
N MET A 1 -9.64 11.08 21.63
CA MET A 1 -10.21 10.49 20.40
C MET A 1 -9.76 9.04 20.32
N ILE A 2 -10.64 8.10 19.99
CA ILE A 2 -10.33 6.67 19.79
C ILE A 2 -10.54 6.38 18.32
N LEU A 3 -9.53 5.78 17.67
CA LEU A 3 -9.62 5.29 16.29
C LEU A 3 -9.83 3.77 16.34
N LEU A 4 -10.80 3.29 15.56
CA LEU A 4 -11.09 1.87 15.40
C LEU A 4 -10.71 1.47 13.98
N ASP A 5 -9.78 0.50 13.86
CA ASP A 5 -9.36 -0.06 12.58
C ASP A 5 -10.15 -1.34 12.27
N ASP A 6 -10.50 -1.56 10.99
CA ASP A 6 -11.32 -2.67 10.46
C ASP A 6 -12.63 -2.92 11.29
N ALA A 7 -13.25 -1.83 11.79
CA ALA A 7 -14.32 -1.92 12.76
C ALA A 7 -15.73 -1.73 12.17
N PHE A 8 -15.88 -1.62 10.86
CA PHE A 8 -17.17 -1.31 10.24
C PHE A 8 -18.27 -2.35 10.56
N GLN A 9 -17.89 -3.61 10.81
CA GLN A 9 -18.80 -4.70 11.20
C GLN A 9 -19.15 -4.72 12.69
N HIS A 10 -18.46 -3.95 13.55
CA HIS A 10 -18.75 -3.85 14.98
C HIS A 10 -19.98 -2.99 15.25
N ARG A 11 -21.19 -3.58 15.17
CA ARG A 11 -22.46 -2.86 15.28
C ARG A 11 -22.84 -2.44 16.70
N TYR A 12 -22.14 -2.96 17.73
CA TYR A 12 -22.37 -2.57 19.13
C TYR A 12 -21.81 -1.20 19.47
N VAL A 13 -20.89 -0.68 18.64
CA VAL A 13 -20.33 0.66 18.78
C VAL A 13 -20.86 1.54 17.67
N LYS A 14 -21.49 2.67 18.01
CA LYS A 14 -21.89 3.69 17.05
C LYS A 14 -20.75 4.72 16.94
N PRO A 15 -19.92 4.69 15.89
CA PRO A 15 -18.84 5.67 15.74
C PRO A 15 -19.42 7.07 15.49
N SER A 16 -18.66 8.09 15.89
CA SER A 16 -19.01 9.49 15.55
C SER A 16 -18.82 9.76 14.06
N LEU A 17 -17.87 9.10 13.43
CA LEU A 17 -17.56 9.18 12.00
C LEU A 17 -17.20 7.80 11.49
N SER A 18 -17.79 7.40 10.38
CA SER A 18 -17.52 6.12 9.71
C SER A 18 -16.90 6.38 8.34
N ILE A 19 -15.66 5.95 8.18
CA ILE A 19 -14.90 6.06 6.92
C ILE A 19 -14.78 4.67 6.30
N VAL A 20 -15.23 4.53 5.05
CA VAL A 20 -15.12 3.27 4.29
C VAL A 20 -14.12 3.43 3.17
N LEU A 21 -13.21 2.47 3.05
CA LEU A 21 -12.24 2.40 1.96
C LEU A 21 -12.72 1.43 0.88
N THR A 22 -12.52 1.81 -0.39
CA THR A 22 -12.74 0.94 -1.53
C THR A 22 -11.60 1.09 -2.53
N GLU A 23 -11.19 0.01 -3.18
CA GLU A 23 -10.12 0.09 -4.17
C GLU A 23 -10.68 0.49 -5.54
N TYR A 24 -9.92 1.32 -6.29
CA TYR A 24 -10.28 1.74 -7.64
C TYR A 24 -10.56 0.55 -8.57
N ASN A 25 -9.65 -0.42 -8.61
CA ASN A 25 -9.78 -1.59 -9.49
C ASN A 25 -10.79 -2.63 -8.98
N ARG A 26 -11.31 -2.45 -7.76
CA ARG A 26 -12.23 -3.40 -7.12
C ARG A 26 -13.18 -2.67 -6.18
N PRO A 27 -14.03 -1.81 -6.72
CA PRO A 27 -14.99 -1.07 -5.92
C PRO A 27 -16.04 -2.01 -5.33
N PHE A 28 -16.48 -1.72 -4.09
CA PHE A 28 -17.43 -2.58 -3.38
C PHE A 28 -18.76 -2.74 -4.10
N TYR A 29 -19.19 -1.79 -4.93
CA TYR A 29 -20.43 -1.89 -5.70
C TYR A 29 -20.39 -2.96 -6.80
N ASN A 30 -19.20 -3.40 -7.23
CA ASN A 30 -19.00 -4.47 -8.20
C ASN A 30 -18.73 -5.84 -7.56
N ASP A 31 -18.71 -5.91 -6.22
CA ASP A 31 -18.41 -7.14 -5.49
C ASP A 31 -19.69 -7.75 -4.89
N ARG A 32 -19.61 -9.01 -4.47
CA ARG A 32 -20.71 -9.78 -3.91
C ARG A 32 -20.41 -10.15 -2.47
N LEU A 33 -21.48 -10.51 -1.74
CA LEU A 33 -21.38 -11.05 -0.40
C LEU A 33 -20.66 -12.41 -0.39
N LEU A 34 -19.96 -12.70 0.69
CA LEU A 34 -19.44 -14.03 0.97
C LEU A 34 -20.56 -15.08 0.89
N PRO A 35 -20.32 -16.28 0.34
CA PRO A 35 -19.05 -16.77 -0.21
C PRO A 35 -18.83 -16.46 -1.70
N LEU A 36 -19.78 -15.81 -2.39
CA LEU A 36 -19.73 -15.51 -3.82
C LEU A 36 -18.82 -14.32 -4.18
N GLY A 37 -18.43 -13.53 -3.22
CA GLY A 37 -17.54 -12.38 -3.30
C GLY A 37 -16.79 -12.20 -2.00
N ARG A 38 -16.37 -10.97 -1.69
CA ARG A 38 -15.55 -10.63 -0.52
C ARG A 38 -16.27 -9.74 0.49
N LEU A 39 -17.44 -9.24 0.13
CA LEU A 39 -18.17 -8.35 1.02
C LEU A 39 -18.67 -9.11 2.25
N ARG A 40 -18.37 -8.57 3.41
CA ARG A 40 -18.89 -9.03 4.71
C ARG A 40 -20.30 -8.50 4.96
N GLU A 41 -20.65 -7.39 4.31
CA GLU A 41 -21.96 -6.73 4.39
C GLU A 41 -22.44 -6.27 3.03
N SER A 42 -23.74 -6.04 2.89
CA SER A 42 -24.33 -5.57 1.64
C SER A 42 -23.87 -4.15 1.29
N VAL A 43 -23.84 -3.82 0.01
CA VAL A 43 -23.58 -2.48 -0.50
C VAL A 43 -24.53 -1.45 0.13
N GLN A 44 -25.79 -1.83 0.33
CA GLN A 44 -26.79 -0.97 0.97
C GLN A 44 -26.43 -0.67 2.44
N SER A 45 -25.85 -1.62 3.16
CA SER A 45 -25.38 -1.41 4.53
C SER A 45 -24.23 -0.39 4.57
N VAL A 46 -23.32 -0.44 3.60
CA VAL A 46 -22.24 0.55 3.46
C VAL A 46 -22.82 1.93 3.18
N ARG A 47 -23.73 2.05 2.21
CA ARG A 47 -24.41 3.32 1.89
C ARG A 47 -25.11 3.93 3.10
N ASN A 48 -25.82 3.13 3.90
CA ASN A 48 -26.59 3.66 5.02
C ASN A 48 -25.74 4.10 6.21
N ARG A 49 -24.48 3.66 6.32
CA ARG A 49 -23.66 3.87 7.54
C ARG A 49 -22.38 4.63 7.31
N ALA A 50 -21.87 4.70 6.08
CA ALA A 50 -20.66 5.45 5.80
C ALA A 50 -20.94 6.95 5.80
N ASP A 51 -20.14 7.72 6.51
CA ASP A 51 -20.14 9.17 6.39
C ASP A 51 -19.18 9.58 5.24
N PHE A 52 -17.99 8.97 5.18
CA PHE A 52 -17.02 9.21 4.12
C PHE A 52 -16.71 7.91 3.38
N VAL A 53 -16.49 8.02 2.06
CA VAL A 53 -15.98 6.94 1.22
C VAL A 53 -14.70 7.44 0.56
N ILE A 54 -13.62 6.65 0.66
CA ILE A 54 -12.36 6.96 0.02
C ILE A 54 -12.05 5.86 -1.00
N VAL A 55 -11.97 6.24 -2.29
CA VAL A 55 -11.49 5.36 -3.35
C VAL A 55 -9.97 5.40 -3.33
N THR A 56 -9.36 4.27 -3.02
CA THR A 56 -7.91 4.13 -2.87
C THR A 56 -7.25 3.50 -4.08
N LYS A 57 -5.93 3.62 -4.19
CA LYS A 57 -5.11 3.02 -5.26
C LYS A 57 -5.54 3.45 -6.66
N CYS A 58 -5.97 4.70 -6.79
CA CYS A 58 -6.26 5.28 -8.10
C CYS A 58 -4.98 5.33 -8.94
N PRO A 59 -5.06 5.05 -10.26
CA PRO A 59 -3.93 5.21 -11.16
C PRO A 59 -3.61 6.70 -11.40
N ASP A 60 -2.37 7.00 -11.76
CA ASP A 60 -1.99 8.37 -12.13
C ASP A 60 -2.72 8.88 -13.37
N SER A 61 -3.15 7.96 -14.24
CA SER A 61 -3.91 8.25 -15.47
C SER A 61 -5.41 8.46 -15.26
N ILE A 62 -5.89 8.53 -13.99
CA ILE A 62 -7.32 8.73 -13.72
C ILE A 62 -7.82 10.06 -14.32
N THR A 63 -8.93 9.99 -15.03
CA THR A 63 -9.52 11.16 -15.67
C THR A 63 -10.68 11.75 -14.88
N PRO A 64 -11.07 13.02 -15.11
CA PRO A 64 -12.28 13.58 -14.51
C PRO A 64 -13.55 12.78 -14.83
N LEU A 65 -13.60 12.14 -15.99
CA LEU A 65 -14.71 11.27 -16.37
C LEU A 65 -14.78 10.03 -15.49
N ASP A 66 -13.64 9.42 -15.19
CA ASP A 66 -13.57 8.25 -14.28
C ASP A 66 -14.09 8.61 -12.88
N LEU A 67 -13.73 9.79 -12.37
CA LEU A 67 -14.21 10.28 -11.08
C LEU A 67 -15.74 10.44 -11.07
N LEU A 68 -16.30 11.00 -12.15
CA LEU A 68 -17.76 11.14 -12.30
C LEU A 68 -18.46 9.78 -12.38
N LEU A 69 -17.91 8.83 -13.13
CA LEU A 69 -18.44 7.46 -13.23
C LEU A 69 -18.41 6.76 -11.87
N PHE A 70 -17.32 6.89 -11.13
CA PHE A 70 -17.24 6.37 -9.77
C PHE A 70 -18.31 6.96 -8.86
N LYS A 71 -18.45 8.28 -8.87
CA LYS A 71 -19.48 8.99 -8.09
C LYS A 71 -20.89 8.49 -8.42
N LYS A 72 -21.19 8.31 -9.71
CA LYS A 72 -22.49 7.80 -10.19
C LYS A 72 -22.72 6.36 -9.72
N ASN A 73 -21.72 5.48 -9.85
CA ASN A 73 -21.86 4.05 -9.53
C ASN A 73 -21.91 3.78 -8.01
N LEU A 74 -21.20 4.58 -7.22
CA LEU A 74 -21.30 4.51 -5.76
C LEU A 74 -22.67 4.91 -5.25
N ASP A 75 -23.36 5.80 -5.96
CA ASP A 75 -24.73 6.24 -5.66
C ASP A 75 -24.89 6.64 -4.18
N LEU A 76 -23.98 7.50 -3.72
CA LEU A 76 -23.93 7.95 -2.33
C LEU A 76 -25.01 9.00 -2.06
N PHE A 77 -25.45 9.08 -0.80
CA PHE A 77 -26.35 10.13 -0.35
C PHE A 77 -25.67 11.51 -0.37
N PRO A 78 -26.41 12.61 -0.56
CA PRO A 78 -25.84 13.96 -0.67
C PRO A 78 -24.99 14.41 0.54
N TYR A 79 -25.24 13.87 1.72
CA TYR A 79 -24.48 14.18 2.93
C TYR A 79 -23.16 13.41 3.05
N GLN A 80 -23.00 12.33 2.27
CA GLN A 80 -21.79 11.51 2.29
C GLN A 80 -20.70 12.18 1.45
N LYS A 81 -19.45 12.08 1.93
CA LYS A 81 -18.30 12.67 1.24
C LYS A 81 -17.52 11.58 0.52
N LEU A 82 -17.09 11.91 -0.69
CA LEU A 82 -16.32 11.04 -1.55
C LEU A 82 -14.95 11.65 -1.83
N PHE A 83 -13.90 10.88 -1.54
CA PHE A 83 -12.52 11.25 -1.79
C PHE A 83 -11.83 10.20 -2.64
N PHE A 84 -10.76 10.60 -3.32
CA PHE A 84 -9.93 9.73 -4.14
C PHE A 84 -8.48 9.86 -3.71
N SER A 85 -7.78 8.74 -3.62
CA SER A 85 -6.37 8.71 -3.27
C SER A 85 -5.58 7.73 -4.12
N LYS A 86 -4.31 8.03 -4.29
CA LYS A 86 -3.35 7.18 -4.99
C LYS A 86 -2.16 6.89 -4.09
N PHE A 87 -1.38 5.89 -4.48
CA PHE A 87 -0.07 5.65 -3.89
C PHE A 87 0.97 6.54 -4.55
N ASN A 88 1.78 7.18 -3.72
CA ASN A 88 2.97 7.88 -4.15
C ASN A 88 4.19 7.15 -3.55
N TYR A 89 5.05 6.64 -4.42
CA TYR A 89 6.29 5.98 -4.02
C TYR A 89 7.35 7.03 -3.76
N GLY A 90 7.78 7.14 -2.49
CA GLY A 90 8.85 8.02 -2.07
C GLY A 90 10.24 7.53 -2.48
N SER A 91 11.27 8.23 -2.06
CA SER A 91 12.65 7.75 -2.16
C SER A 91 12.84 6.48 -1.34
N LEU A 92 13.73 5.60 -1.78
CA LEU A 92 14.08 4.41 -1.02
C LEU A 92 14.59 4.77 0.36
N ALA A 93 14.28 3.94 1.35
CA ALA A 93 14.80 4.06 2.69
C ALA A 93 15.55 2.78 3.10
N PRO A 94 16.67 2.88 3.82
CA PRO A 94 17.42 1.73 4.28
C PRO A 94 16.66 0.98 5.38
N VAL A 95 16.67 -0.37 5.31
CA VAL A 95 16.13 -1.20 6.40
C VAL A 95 17.01 -1.12 7.65
N PHE A 96 18.33 -0.94 7.46
CA PHE A 96 19.33 -0.77 8.51
C PHE A 96 20.06 0.55 8.32
N PRO A 97 19.57 1.67 8.87
CA PRO A 97 20.15 2.99 8.65
C PRO A 97 21.64 3.08 9.00
N ASP A 98 22.05 2.46 10.12
CA ASP A 98 23.43 2.50 10.61
C ASP A 98 24.41 1.70 9.72
N ALA A 99 23.93 0.76 8.93
CA ALA A 99 24.76 -0.05 8.03
C ALA A 99 24.79 0.52 6.60
N SER A 100 23.85 1.37 6.23
CA SER A 100 23.70 1.85 4.86
C SER A 100 24.64 3.02 4.59
N ARG A 101 25.44 2.91 3.50
CA ARG A 101 26.39 3.95 3.06
C ARG A 101 25.86 4.81 1.92
N TYR A 102 24.79 4.40 1.27
CA TYR A 102 24.17 5.08 0.14
C TYR A 102 22.69 4.70 0.03
N ILE A 103 21.92 5.50 -0.67
CA ILE A 103 20.54 5.18 -1.04
C ILE A 103 20.48 5.07 -2.57
N PRO A 104 20.05 3.92 -3.13
CA PRO A 104 19.93 3.78 -4.57
C PRO A 104 18.90 4.77 -5.13
N VAL A 105 19.21 5.35 -6.28
CA VAL A 105 18.31 6.18 -7.06
C VAL A 105 17.81 5.33 -8.23
N LEU A 106 16.50 5.10 -8.33
CA LEU A 106 15.93 4.18 -9.31
C LEU A 106 16.06 4.69 -10.75
N ASP A 107 15.99 6.01 -10.95
CA ASP A 107 16.02 6.65 -12.27
C ASP A 107 17.38 6.56 -12.99
N VAL A 108 18.45 6.27 -12.25
CA VAL A 108 19.79 6.13 -12.84
C VAL A 108 20.19 4.68 -13.13
N LEU A 109 19.30 3.74 -12.87
CA LEU A 109 19.53 2.32 -13.13
C LEU A 109 19.53 2.04 -14.64
N THR A 110 20.27 1.01 -15.02
CA THR A 110 20.41 0.53 -16.40
C THR A 110 20.09 -0.96 -16.47
N GLY A 111 19.80 -1.47 -17.65
CA GLY A 111 19.51 -2.91 -17.87
C GLY A 111 20.60 -3.88 -17.39
N LYS A 112 21.74 -3.38 -16.92
CA LYS A 112 22.82 -4.16 -16.30
C LYS A 112 22.71 -4.22 -14.77
N ASP A 113 21.84 -3.43 -14.17
CA ASP A 113 21.67 -3.34 -12.72
C ASP A 113 20.57 -4.28 -12.25
N THR A 114 20.66 -4.76 -11.00
CA THR A 114 19.76 -5.78 -10.49
C THR A 114 19.06 -5.33 -9.20
N ILE A 115 17.73 -5.43 -9.20
CA ILE A 115 16.89 -5.30 -8.03
C ILE A 115 16.38 -6.67 -7.63
N LEU A 116 16.82 -7.19 -6.48
CA LEU A 116 16.21 -8.37 -5.87
C LEU A 116 15.05 -7.94 -4.97
N THR A 117 13.84 -8.20 -5.41
CA THR A 117 12.63 -7.80 -4.67
C THR A 117 12.13 -8.93 -3.80
N ILE A 118 11.98 -8.68 -2.50
CA ILE A 118 11.47 -9.61 -1.49
C ILE A 118 10.13 -9.08 -1.00
N THR A 119 9.08 -9.89 -1.10
CA THR A 119 7.73 -9.49 -0.66
C THR A 119 7.00 -10.61 0.05
N GLY A 120 6.47 -10.32 1.25
CA GLY A 120 5.56 -11.18 2.03
C GLY A 120 4.25 -10.46 2.32
N ILE A 121 3.64 -9.86 1.30
CA ILE A 121 2.35 -9.16 1.37
C ILE A 121 1.33 -9.77 0.41
N ALA A 122 0.03 -9.62 0.72
CA ALA A 122 -1.06 -10.21 -0.04
C ALA A 122 -1.10 -9.80 -1.53
N ASN A 123 -0.73 -8.56 -1.86
CA ASN A 123 -0.74 -8.07 -3.24
C ASN A 123 0.53 -7.26 -3.58
N PRO A 124 1.60 -7.89 -4.06
CA PRO A 124 2.84 -7.22 -4.45
C PRO A 124 2.79 -6.59 -5.86
N LEU A 125 1.74 -6.85 -6.66
CA LEU A 125 1.66 -6.42 -8.06
C LEU A 125 1.89 -4.92 -8.28
N PRO A 126 1.35 -3.99 -7.46
CA PRO A 126 1.61 -2.57 -7.64
C PRO A 126 3.10 -2.22 -7.53
N LEU A 127 3.79 -2.77 -6.52
CA LEU A 127 5.23 -2.57 -6.34
C LEU A 127 6.03 -3.18 -7.52
N ILE A 128 5.67 -4.38 -7.93
CA ILE A 128 6.34 -5.05 -9.06
C ILE A 128 6.18 -4.25 -10.36
N LYS A 129 4.98 -3.71 -10.62
CA LYS A 129 4.75 -2.85 -11.79
C LYS A 129 5.58 -1.57 -11.71
N PHE A 130 5.63 -0.95 -10.56
CA PHE A 130 6.45 0.23 -10.32
C PHE A 130 7.93 -0.06 -10.59
N LEU A 131 8.48 -1.14 -10.05
CA LEU A 131 9.89 -1.49 -10.26
C LEU A 131 10.21 -1.84 -11.71
N LYS A 132 9.28 -2.48 -12.43
CA LYS A 132 9.44 -2.81 -13.86
C LYS A 132 9.36 -1.60 -14.78
N SER A 133 8.99 -0.41 -14.30
CA SER A 133 9.04 0.82 -15.09
C SER A 133 10.46 1.39 -15.22
N PHE A 134 11.40 0.93 -14.39
CA PHE A 134 12.80 1.33 -14.46
C PHE A 134 13.60 0.37 -15.35
N ASP A 135 14.68 0.89 -15.93
CA ASP A 135 15.61 0.09 -16.74
C ASP A 135 16.55 -0.73 -15.83
N ALA A 136 16.02 -1.82 -15.27
CA ALA A 136 16.76 -2.70 -14.39
C ALA A 136 16.25 -4.15 -14.46
N VAL A 137 17.12 -5.11 -14.15
CA VAL A 137 16.73 -6.52 -14.00
C VAL A 137 16.04 -6.70 -12.66
N VAL A 138 14.72 -6.90 -12.66
CA VAL A 138 13.96 -7.16 -11.44
C VAL A 138 13.76 -8.65 -11.23
N LYS A 139 14.36 -9.19 -10.16
CA LYS A 139 14.14 -10.56 -9.70
C LYS A 139 13.23 -10.54 -8.48
N ILE A 140 12.23 -11.43 -8.45
CA ILE A 140 11.22 -11.44 -7.40
C ILE A 140 11.32 -12.74 -6.60
N MET A 141 11.37 -12.61 -5.27
CA MET A 141 11.17 -13.68 -4.30
C MET A 141 9.88 -13.32 -3.53
N GLN A 142 8.82 -14.06 -3.80
CA GLN A 142 7.51 -13.82 -3.20
C GLN A 142 7.23 -14.88 -2.15
N TYR A 143 6.86 -14.43 -0.96
CA TYR A 143 6.46 -15.23 0.19
C TYR A 143 4.96 -15.04 0.48
N PRO A 144 4.34 -15.93 1.26
CA PRO A 144 2.97 -15.75 1.75
C PRO A 144 2.78 -14.44 2.50
N ASP A 145 1.54 -13.96 2.58
CA ASP A 145 1.22 -12.79 3.39
C ASP A 145 1.54 -13.04 4.87
N HIS A 146 2.05 -12.03 5.55
CA HIS A 146 2.52 -12.10 6.94
C HIS A 146 3.64 -13.12 7.21
N HIS A 147 4.43 -13.46 6.19
CA HIS A 147 5.53 -14.43 6.32
C HIS A 147 6.55 -14.03 7.39
N VAL A 148 6.96 -15.00 8.19
CA VAL A 148 8.07 -14.87 9.14
C VAL A 148 9.30 -15.50 8.48
N PHE A 149 10.28 -14.67 8.12
CA PHE A 149 11.48 -15.13 7.43
C PHE A 149 12.30 -16.08 8.31
N SER A 150 12.40 -17.32 7.89
CA SER A 150 13.20 -18.35 8.53
C SER A 150 14.70 -18.17 8.21
N ARG A 151 15.54 -18.95 8.89
CA ARG A 151 16.97 -19.03 8.57
C ARG A 151 17.23 -19.49 7.14
N ASP A 152 16.45 -20.45 6.66
CA ASP A 152 16.58 -20.99 5.31
C ASP A 152 16.17 -19.97 4.26
N ASP A 153 15.09 -19.21 4.51
CA ASP A 153 14.70 -18.10 3.63
C ASP A 153 15.82 -17.06 3.50
N ILE A 154 16.43 -16.68 4.63
CA ILE A 154 17.53 -15.72 4.62
C ILE A 154 18.74 -16.26 3.85
N CYS A 155 19.06 -17.54 4.03
CA CYS A 155 20.14 -18.20 3.27
C CYS A 155 19.86 -18.20 1.77
N ASP A 156 18.62 -18.43 1.35
CA ASP A 156 18.22 -18.41 -0.06
C ASP A 156 18.22 -17.00 -0.65
N ILE A 157 17.84 -15.99 0.13
CA ILE A 157 17.97 -14.57 -0.22
C ILE A 157 19.43 -14.22 -0.46
N GLU A 158 20.32 -14.60 0.47
CA GLU A 158 21.75 -14.35 0.38
C GLU A 158 22.37 -15.01 -0.86
N LYS A 159 22.10 -16.29 -1.09
CA LYS A 159 22.54 -17.02 -2.29
C LYS A 159 22.05 -16.36 -3.57
N THR A 160 20.76 -16.01 -3.60
CA THR A 160 20.14 -15.38 -4.77
C THR A 160 20.76 -14.02 -5.04
N PHE A 161 21.01 -13.23 -4.03
CA PHE A 161 21.65 -11.92 -4.15
C PHE A 161 23.11 -12.05 -4.60
N SER A 162 23.87 -12.95 -3.99
CA SER A 162 25.29 -13.18 -4.30
C SER A 162 25.52 -13.64 -5.74
N ALA A 163 24.61 -14.45 -6.26
CA ALA A 163 24.67 -14.94 -7.65
C ALA A 163 24.33 -13.85 -8.69
N ARG A 164 23.98 -12.62 -8.29
CA ARG A 164 23.66 -11.52 -9.21
C ARG A 164 24.86 -10.63 -9.47
N HIS A 165 24.93 -10.16 -10.70
CA HIS A 165 25.95 -9.22 -11.17
C HIS A 165 25.28 -7.91 -11.55
N GLY A 166 26.05 -6.81 -11.55
CA GLY A 166 25.61 -5.49 -11.92
C GLY A 166 26.49 -4.43 -11.25
N ARG A 167 26.56 -3.25 -11.83
CA ARG A 167 27.24 -2.11 -11.20
C ARG A 167 26.53 -1.70 -9.92
N TYR A 168 25.20 -1.65 -10.01
CA TYR A 168 24.33 -1.48 -8.84
C TYR A 168 23.51 -2.75 -8.66
N LYS A 169 23.60 -3.33 -7.48
CA LYS A 169 22.73 -4.42 -7.04
C LYS A 169 22.29 -4.18 -5.62
N PHE A 170 21.01 -4.31 -5.36
CA PHE A 170 20.45 -4.15 -4.04
C PHE A 170 19.19 -4.98 -3.86
N ILE A 171 18.81 -5.16 -2.61
CA ILE A 171 17.59 -5.86 -2.21
C ILE A 171 16.54 -4.81 -1.94
N MET A 172 15.35 -4.99 -2.44
CA MET A 172 14.20 -4.15 -2.15
C MET A 172 13.07 -4.94 -1.50
N THR A 173 12.43 -4.33 -0.52
CA THR A 173 11.29 -4.94 0.15
C THR A 173 10.18 -3.91 0.39
N THR A 174 9.05 -4.36 0.94
CA THR A 174 7.97 -3.48 1.38
C THR A 174 8.26 -2.92 2.78
N GLU A 175 7.63 -1.82 3.15
CA GLU A 175 7.77 -1.23 4.48
C GLU A 175 7.34 -2.22 5.59
N LYS A 176 6.29 -3.02 5.36
CA LYS A 176 5.83 -4.05 6.30
C LYS A 176 6.86 -5.16 6.49
N ASP A 177 7.47 -5.62 5.41
CA ASP A 177 8.47 -6.68 5.47
C ASP A 177 9.81 -6.17 6.00
N ALA A 178 10.13 -4.88 5.77
CA ALA A 178 11.31 -4.22 6.33
C ALA A 178 11.38 -4.34 7.85
N VAL A 179 10.25 -4.12 8.53
CA VAL A 179 10.17 -4.26 10.00
C VAL A 179 10.46 -5.70 10.44
N ARG A 180 9.98 -6.70 9.70
CA ARG A 180 10.22 -8.12 10.00
C ARG A 180 11.66 -8.51 9.76
N ILE A 181 12.26 -8.01 8.67
CA ILE A 181 13.65 -8.27 8.31
C ILE A 181 14.59 -7.55 9.28
N ALA A 182 14.30 -6.31 9.67
CA ALA A 182 15.10 -5.56 10.63
C ALA A 182 15.26 -6.28 11.99
N ASN A 183 14.20 -6.99 12.39
CA ASN A 183 14.18 -7.76 13.65
C ASN A 183 14.62 -9.23 13.47
N ASN A 184 15.07 -9.64 12.28
CA ASN A 184 15.45 -11.02 12.03
C ASN A 184 16.91 -11.29 12.47
N PRO A 185 17.13 -12.21 13.43
CA PRO A 185 18.47 -12.47 13.96
C PRO A 185 19.41 -13.18 12.97
N TYR A 186 18.87 -13.78 11.92
CA TYR A 186 19.63 -14.51 10.91
C TYR A 186 20.07 -13.63 9.74
N PHE A 187 19.67 -12.35 9.68
CA PHE A 187 19.98 -11.49 8.53
C PHE A 187 21.48 -11.11 8.53
N PRO A 188 22.25 -11.48 7.46
CA PRO A 188 23.70 -11.31 7.40
C PRO A 188 24.12 -9.84 7.49
N THR A 189 25.17 -9.57 8.24
CA THR A 189 25.69 -8.19 8.40
C THR A 189 26.12 -7.59 7.07
N GLU A 190 26.68 -8.40 6.17
CA GLU A 190 27.16 -8.01 4.84
C GLU A 190 26.02 -7.52 3.94
N LEU A 191 24.81 -8.05 4.11
CA LEU A 191 23.63 -7.66 3.32
C LEU A 191 22.93 -6.42 3.87
N LYS A 192 23.17 -6.03 5.12
CA LYS A 192 22.46 -4.91 5.75
C LYS A 192 22.63 -3.58 5.01
N GLN A 193 23.78 -3.36 4.38
CA GLN A 193 24.05 -2.15 3.59
C GLN A 193 23.37 -2.16 2.21
N HIS A 194 22.84 -3.30 1.77
CA HIS A 194 22.28 -3.49 0.44
C HIS A 194 20.75 -3.65 0.42
N ILE A 195 20.09 -3.56 1.58
CA ILE A 195 18.65 -3.76 1.66
C ILE A 195 17.92 -2.46 1.98
N PHE A 196 16.92 -2.17 1.15
CA PHE A 196 16.10 -0.96 1.20
C PHE A 196 14.63 -1.33 1.13
N TYR A 197 13.78 -0.46 1.63
CA TYR A 197 12.35 -0.60 1.43
C TYR A 197 11.80 0.60 0.65
N GLN A 198 10.66 0.37 0.02
CA GLN A 198 9.94 1.40 -0.71
C GLN A 198 8.86 2.00 0.18
N PRO A 199 9.03 3.23 0.69
CA PRO A 199 7.96 3.93 1.39
C PRO A 199 6.80 4.20 0.43
N VAL A 200 5.59 4.01 0.96
CA VAL A 200 4.35 4.29 0.22
C VAL A 200 3.57 5.35 0.98
N ASN A 201 3.42 6.50 0.36
CA ASN A 201 2.60 7.58 0.87
C ASN A 201 1.22 7.56 0.19
N VAL A 202 0.18 7.92 0.94
CA VAL A 202 -1.15 8.12 0.40
C VAL A 202 -1.30 9.59 0.04
N GLU A 203 -1.58 9.86 -1.22
CA GLU A 203 -1.82 11.20 -1.73
C GLU A 203 -3.28 11.31 -2.19
N PHE A 204 -3.99 12.33 -1.73
CA PHE A 204 -5.32 12.64 -2.23
C PHE A 204 -5.23 13.32 -3.60
N ILE A 205 -6.16 13.00 -4.48
CA ILE A 205 -6.21 13.54 -5.84
C ILE A 205 -6.86 14.92 -5.79
N GLN A 206 -6.35 15.86 -6.55
CA GLN A 206 -6.81 17.28 -6.61
C GLN A 206 -6.63 17.98 -5.25
N SER A 207 -7.59 18.84 -4.85
CA SER A 207 -7.65 19.48 -3.52
C SER A 207 -8.13 18.54 -2.39
N GLY A 208 -8.27 17.25 -2.69
CA GLY A 208 -8.94 16.29 -1.80
C GLY A 208 -8.37 16.18 -0.39
N LYS A 209 -7.08 16.51 -0.18
CA LYS A 209 -6.49 16.49 1.16
C LYS A 209 -7.02 17.64 2.02
N GLU A 210 -7.04 18.84 1.48
CA GLU A 210 -7.56 20.03 2.20
C GLU A 210 -9.04 19.87 2.48
N ASP A 211 -9.80 19.45 1.49
CA ASP A 211 -11.24 19.17 1.63
C ASP A 211 -11.49 18.06 2.66
N PHE A 212 -10.70 16.98 2.63
CA PHE A 212 -10.80 15.89 3.61
C PHE A 212 -10.50 16.38 5.03
N ASP A 213 -9.44 17.16 5.22
CA ASP A 213 -9.04 17.68 6.54
C ASP A 213 -10.11 18.64 7.11
N ILE A 214 -10.71 19.48 6.27
CA ILE A 214 -11.80 20.39 6.66
C ILE A 214 -13.03 19.59 7.09
N GLU A 215 -13.47 18.65 6.26
CA GLU A 215 -14.66 17.83 6.53
C GLU A 215 -14.45 16.93 7.76
N LEU A 216 -13.26 16.35 7.91
CA LEU A 216 -12.91 15.54 9.07
C LEU A 216 -12.98 16.36 10.38
N ARG A 217 -12.37 17.55 10.39
CA ARG A 217 -12.40 18.46 11.55
C ARG A 217 -13.83 18.89 11.87
N SER A 218 -14.62 19.24 10.88
CA SER A 218 -16.02 19.60 11.02
C SER A 218 -16.83 18.46 11.64
N ALA A 219 -16.70 17.24 11.11
CA ALA A 219 -17.41 16.05 11.59
C ALA A 219 -17.05 15.70 13.05
N VAL A 220 -15.79 15.92 13.45
CA VAL A 220 -15.34 15.67 14.83
C VAL A 220 -15.81 16.79 15.79
N ALA A 221 -15.86 18.04 15.33
CA ALA A 221 -16.25 19.19 16.16
C ALA A 221 -17.77 19.24 16.43
N HIS A 222 -18.60 18.87 15.46
CA HIS A 222 -20.07 18.97 15.57
C HIS A 222 -20.75 17.81 16.33
N LYS A 223 -20.02 16.78 16.70
CA LYS A 223 -20.55 15.61 17.45
C LYS A 223 -20.07 15.60 18.92
N LYS A 224 -20.07 16.79 19.57
CA LYS A 224 -19.98 16.88 21.03
C LYS A 224 -21.33 16.71 21.70
#